data_e972baddb7bc15c292579bf6c3d12c77
#
_entry.id   e972baddb7bc15c292579bf6c3d12c77
#
_cell.length_a   1.000
_cell.length_b   1.000
_cell.length_c   1.000
_cell.angle_alpha   90.00
_cell.angle_beta   90.00
_cell.angle_gamma   90.00
#
_symmetry.space_group_name_H-M   'P 1'
#
loop_
_entity.id
_entity.type
_entity.pdbx_description
1 polymer ?
#
loop_
_entity_poly.entity_id
_entity_poly.type
_entity_poly.pdbx_seq_one_letter_code
_entity_poly.pdbx_strand_id
1 'polypeptide(L)'
;NLENITQLTKKPGFKLIVDSIHNDNVLHKAVKDCDVIFHLAAAVGVNLIVNDPVQVIETNILGTHSVLKAANLYGRKTLIASTSEIYGKGIKSPFAEYDDRVLGPTTTARWSYAASKAVDEFLAFAYHRQFNLPIVIFRLFNTVGPRQTGKYGMVLPRFVESIIAGKSPQVFGDGTQTRCFCDVRDAVNAIICLADTDAAIGDVFNIGSENEISILQLARLVNEVLGGPVYEPELVPYDKAYESGFEDMLKRQPDTSKIRNLIGWASALPLESTISDVAKHFGYDALGD
;
A
#
# COMPACT_ATOMS: atom_id res chain seq x y z
N ASN A 1 5.21 3.33 14.72
CA ASN A 1 5.06 4.42 15.68
C ASN A 1 3.76 4.24 16.46
N LEU A 2 3.81 4.25 17.80
CA LEU A 2 2.64 4.09 18.66
C LEU A 2 1.69 5.29 18.60
N GLU A 3 2.16 6.46 18.20
CA GLU A 3 1.35 7.66 18.02
C GLU A 3 0.14 7.43 17.09
N ASN A 4 0.31 6.65 16.04
CA ASN A 4 -0.77 6.36 15.08
C ASN A 4 -1.95 5.60 15.69
N ILE A 5 -1.78 4.94 16.82
CA ILE A 5 -2.81 4.14 17.50
C ILE A 5 -3.15 4.64 18.90
N THR A 6 -2.56 5.77 19.35
CA THR A 6 -2.78 6.31 20.70
C THR A 6 -4.26 6.54 21.02
N GLN A 7 -5.06 6.99 20.02
CA GLN A 7 -6.49 7.19 20.15
C GLN A 7 -7.27 5.88 20.35
N LEU A 8 -6.68 4.73 20.05
CA LEU A 8 -7.31 3.42 20.20
C LEU A 8 -7.03 2.79 21.57
N THR A 9 -5.90 3.15 22.21
CA THR A 9 -5.44 2.47 23.45
C THR A 9 -6.41 2.59 24.63
N LYS A 10 -7.29 3.61 24.59
CA LYS A 10 -8.33 3.84 25.62
C LYS A 10 -9.71 3.29 25.21
N LYS A 11 -9.85 2.74 23.98
CA LYS A 11 -11.15 2.21 23.54
C LYS A 11 -11.42 0.84 24.16
N PRO A 12 -12.64 0.60 24.70
CA PRO A 12 -13.02 -0.74 25.12
C PRO A 12 -12.87 -1.76 23.98
N GLY A 13 -12.34 -2.94 24.31
CA GLY A 13 -12.11 -4.02 23.33
C GLY A 13 -10.82 -3.90 22.51
N PHE A 14 -10.11 -2.77 22.55
CA PHE A 14 -8.81 -2.67 21.90
C PHE A 14 -7.72 -3.32 22.74
N LYS A 15 -6.96 -4.25 22.13
CA LYS A 15 -5.81 -4.90 22.75
C LYS A 15 -4.60 -4.77 21.85
N LEU A 16 -3.53 -4.19 22.38
CA LEU A 16 -2.24 -4.09 21.70
C LEU A 16 -1.31 -5.21 22.18
N ILE A 17 -0.75 -5.96 21.24
CA ILE A 17 0.33 -6.92 21.49
C ILE A 17 1.53 -6.43 20.67
N VAL A 18 2.63 -6.12 21.34
CA VAL A 18 3.89 -5.69 20.69
C VAL A 18 4.82 -6.89 20.63
N ASP A 19 4.87 -7.53 19.47
CA ASP A 19 5.69 -8.71 19.26
C ASP A 19 5.97 -8.90 17.75
N SER A 20 6.77 -9.90 17.41
CA SER A 20 7.03 -10.30 16.03
C SER A 20 6.00 -11.33 15.54
N ILE A 21 5.60 -11.23 14.26
CA ILE A 21 4.78 -12.26 13.60
C ILE A 21 5.51 -13.61 13.48
N HIS A 22 6.82 -13.64 13.71
CA HIS A 22 7.63 -14.86 13.79
C HIS A 22 7.61 -15.50 15.18
N ASN A 23 7.00 -14.86 16.20
CA ASN A 23 6.80 -15.47 17.51
C ASN A 23 5.54 -16.36 17.49
N ASP A 24 5.72 -17.63 17.14
CA ASP A 24 4.64 -18.60 16.98
C ASP A 24 3.70 -18.65 18.21
N ASN A 25 4.24 -18.59 19.43
CA ASN A 25 3.42 -18.66 20.66
C ASN A 25 2.45 -17.50 20.78
N VAL A 26 2.92 -16.27 20.48
CA VAL A 26 2.12 -15.06 20.56
C VAL A 26 1.13 -15.02 19.39
N LEU A 27 1.59 -15.35 18.18
CA LEU A 27 0.76 -15.40 16.98
C LEU A 27 -0.39 -16.40 17.12
N HIS A 28 -0.11 -17.65 17.55
CA HIS A 28 -1.12 -18.67 17.76
C HIS A 28 -2.18 -18.27 18.78
N LYS A 29 -1.76 -17.62 19.89
CA LYS A 29 -2.70 -17.11 20.88
C LYS A 29 -3.60 -16.02 20.30
N ALA A 30 -3.05 -15.05 19.58
CA ALA A 30 -3.82 -13.97 18.95
C ALA A 30 -4.82 -14.51 17.92
N VAL A 31 -4.37 -15.44 17.05
CA VAL A 31 -5.20 -16.04 15.99
C VAL A 31 -6.30 -16.94 16.56
N LYS A 32 -6.04 -17.65 17.65
CA LYS A 32 -7.06 -18.47 18.32
C LYS A 32 -8.23 -17.63 18.83
N ASP A 33 -7.93 -16.43 19.33
CA ASP A 33 -8.89 -15.56 20.01
C ASP A 33 -9.61 -14.57 19.06
N CYS A 34 -9.40 -14.65 17.73
CA CYS A 34 -10.05 -13.79 16.74
C CYS A 34 -10.91 -14.58 15.74
N ASP A 35 -11.81 -13.91 15.05
CA ASP A 35 -12.66 -14.49 14.00
C ASP A 35 -12.11 -14.19 12.60
N VAL A 36 -11.52 -13.00 12.41
CA VAL A 36 -10.97 -12.53 11.13
C VAL A 36 -9.58 -11.95 11.34
N ILE A 37 -8.68 -12.25 10.41
CA ILE A 37 -7.32 -11.74 10.38
C ILE A 37 -7.17 -10.75 9.23
N PHE A 38 -6.72 -9.53 9.52
CA PHE A 38 -6.25 -8.56 8.53
C PHE A 38 -4.72 -8.56 8.55
N HIS A 39 -4.11 -9.32 7.64
CA HIS A 39 -2.66 -9.39 7.52
C HIS A 39 -2.13 -8.23 6.67
N LEU A 40 -1.80 -7.12 7.36
CA LEU A 40 -1.30 -5.87 6.77
C LEU A 40 0.22 -5.71 6.98
N ALA A 41 0.83 -6.59 7.78
CA ALA A 41 2.25 -6.53 8.10
C ALA A 41 3.10 -6.92 6.89
N ALA A 42 3.98 -6.02 6.49
CA ALA A 42 5.00 -6.26 5.47
C ALA A 42 6.17 -5.30 5.66
N ALA A 43 7.36 -5.74 5.28
CA ALA A 43 8.50 -4.85 5.09
C ALA A 43 8.35 -4.17 3.72
N VAL A 44 8.09 -2.85 3.72
CA VAL A 44 7.76 -2.07 2.52
C VAL A 44 8.50 -0.74 2.49
N GLY A 45 8.77 -0.25 1.29
CA GLY A 45 9.43 1.03 1.04
C GLY A 45 10.70 0.87 0.21
N VAL A 46 10.85 1.71 -0.82
CA VAL A 46 11.95 1.61 -1.79
C VAL A 46 13.32 1.60 -1.09
N ASN A 47 13.52 2.49 -0.13
CA ASN A 47 14.78 2.56 0.61
C ASN A 47 15.10 1.27 1.39
N LEU A 48 14.08 0.64 2.00
CA LEU A 48 14.28 -0.60 2.74
C LEU A 48 14.56 -1.77 1.79
N ILE A 49 13.84 -1.84 0.66
CA ILE A 49 14.00 -2.88 -0.35
C ILE A 49 15.42 -2.89 -0.94
N VAL A 50 16.02 -1.72 -1.13
CA VAL A 50 17.37 -1.59 -1.68
C VAL A 50 18.43 -1.86 -0.63
N ASN A 51 18.27 -1.31 0.61
CA ASN A 51 19.30 -1.35 1.65
C ASN A 51 19.29 -2.62 2.50
N ASP A 52 18.13 -3.29 2.65
CA ASP A 52 17.99 -4.52 3.43
C ASP A 52 17.04 -5.53 2.76
N PRO A 53 17.39 -6.03 1.57
CA PRO A 53 16.54 -6.93 0.79
C PRO A 53 16.31 -8.28 1.48
N VAL A 54 17.25 -8.78 2.29
CA VAL A 54 17.10 -10.05 3.04
C VAL A 54 15.96 -9.91 4.03
N GLN A 55 15.97 -8.87 4.86
CA GLN A 55 14.91 -8.62 5.83
C GLN A 55 13.54 -8.46 5.15
N VAL A 56 13.50 -7.77 4.00
CA VAL A 56 12.25 -7.60 3.24
C VAL A 56 11.69 -8.94 2.79
N ILE A 57 12.52 -9.78 2.18
CA ILE A 57 12.10 -11.09 1.65
C ILE A 57 11.64 -12.01 2.79
N GLU A 58 12.45 -12.13 3.85
CA GLU A 58 12.14 -12.99 4.99
C GLU A 58 10.89 -12.53 5.73
N THR A 59 10.77 -11.25 6.05
CA THR A 59 9.60 -10.72 6.76
C THR A 59 8.31 -10.94 5.95
N ASN A 60 8.34 -10.70 4.65
CA ASN A 60 7.15 -10.85 3.83
C ASN A 60 6.78 -12.33 3.67
N ILE A 61 7.70 -13.17 3.19
CA ILE A 61 7.37 -14.57 2.86
C ILE A 61 7.16 -15.41 4.13
N LEU A 62 8.13 -15.40 5.06
CA LEU A 62 8.04 -16.22 6.27
C LEU A 62 6.95 -15.70 7.21
N GLY A 63 6.79 -14.37 7.31
CA GLY A 63 5.72 -13.77 8.10
C GLY A 63 4.33 -14.14 7.58
N THR A 64 4.10 -14.03 6.28
CA THR A 64 2.82 -14.45 5.66
C THR A 64 2.59 -15.96 5.84
N HIS A 65 3.63 -16.78 5.66
CA HIS A 65 3.53 -18.23 5.91
C HIS A 65 3.13 -18.54 7.36
N SER A 66 3.75 -17.89 8.35
CA SER A 66 3.41 -18.09 9.78
C SER A 66 1.95 -17.73 10.05
N VAL A 67 1.46 -16.59 9.50
CA VAL A 67 0.06 -16.17 9.65
C VAL A 67 -0.89 -17.17 9.00
N LEU A 68 -0.63 -17.61 7.77
CA LEU A 68 -1.48 -18.59 7.06
C LEU A 68 -1.50 -19.95 7.76
N LYS A 69 -0.37 -20.40 8.30
CA LYS A 69 -0.28 -21.64 9.07
C LYS A 69 -1.13 -21.56 10.34
N ALA A 70 -1.04 -20.46 11.09
CA ALA A 70 -1.86 -20.26 12.29
C ALA A 70 -3.34 -20.10 11.92
N ALA A 71 -3.67 -19.33 10.88
CA ALA A 71 -5.03 -19.15 10.40
C ALA A 71 -5.67 -20.49 10.00
N ASN A 72 -4.92 -21.34 9.30
CA ASN A 72 -5.39 -22.67 8.90
C ASN A 72 -5.66 -23.59 10.09
N LEU A 73 -4.79 -23.56 11.10
CA LEU A 73 -4.97 -24.37 12.32
C LEU A 73 -6.26 -24.06 13.06
N TYR A 74 -6.70 -22.78 13.06
CA TYR A 74 -7.89 -22.33 13.76
C TYR A 74 -9.08 -22.02 12.83
N GLY A 75 -8.96 -22.25 11.52
CA GLY A 75 -10.02 -22.00 10.53
C GLY A 75 -10.42 -20.53 10.39
N ARG A 76 -9.47 -19.59 10.50
CA ARG A 76 -9.77 -18.16 10.55
C ARG A 76 -9.77 -17.50 9.16
N LYS A 77 -10.83 -16.77 8.84
CA LYS A 77 -10.90 -15.95 7.62
C LYS A 77 -9.74 -14.96 7.62
N THR A 78 -8.97 -14.92 6.53
CA THR A 78 -7.74 -14.13 6.46
C THR A 78 -7.74 -13.23 5.23
N LEU A 79 -7.70 -11.92 5.47
CA LEU A 79 -7.53 -10.91 4.43
C LEU A 79 -6.05 -10.54 4.33
N ILE A 80 -5.47 -10.60 3.12
CA ILE A 80 -4.03 -10.47 2.89
C ILE A 80 -3.77 -9.26 2.03
N ALA A 81 -3.01 -8.31 2.57
CA ALA A 81 -2.55 -7.15 1.81
C ALA A 81 -1.48 -7.57 0.81
N SER A 82 -1.78 -7.38 -0.46
CA SER A 82 -0.85 -7.41 -1.57
C SER A 82 -0.65 -6.00 -2.13
N THR A 83 -0.06 -5.89 -3.29
CA THR A 83 0.38 -4.63 -3.86
C THR A 83 0.24 -4.61 -5.38
N SER A 84 0.00 -3.44 -5.96
CA SER A 84 0.08 -3.22 -7.40
C SER A 84 1.49 -3.43 -7.98
N GLU A 85 2.52 -3.46 -7.14
CA GLU A 85 3.91 -3.72 -7.56
C GLU A 85 4.09 -5.10 -8.21
N ILE A 86 3.22 -6.07 -7.91
CA ILE A 86 3.31 -7.42 -8.47
C ILE A 86 3.13 -7.46 -9.99
N TYR A 87 2.44 -6.47 -10.58
CA TYR A 87 2.30 -6.36 -12.04
C TYR A 87 3.61 -6.03 -12.74
N GLY A 88 4.56 -5.41 -12.01
CA GLY A 88 5.88 -5.09 -12.53
C GLY A 88 5.82 -4.14 -13.73
N LYS A 89 6.53 -4.47 -14.79
CA LYS A 89 6.61 -3.73 -16.07
C LYS A 89 5.40 -4.00 -16.98
N GLY A 90 4.23 -4.32 -16.44
CA GLY A 90 3.06 -4.78 -17.19
C GLY A 90 2.86 -4.07 -18.53
N ILE A 91 2.55 -4.84 -19.54
CA ILE A 91 2.46 -4.38 -20.95
C ILE A 91 1.17 -3.58 -21.16
N LYS A 92 0.15 -3.87 -20.37
CA LYS A 92 -1.22 -3.36 -20.48
C LYS A 92 -1.53 -2.41 -19.33
N SER A 93 -2.32 -1.37 -19.57
CA SER A 93 -2.90 -0.47 -18.56
C SER A 93 -4.35 -0.17 -19.00
N PRO A 94 -5.34 -0.14 -18.09
CA PRO A 94 -5.24 -0.42 -16.64
C PRO A 94 -4.97 -1.90 -16.34
N PHE A 95 -4.40 -2.20 -15.15
CA PHE A 95 -4.09 -3.55 -14.69
C PHE A 95 -5.33 -4.23 -14.13
N ALA A 96 -5.69 -5.39 -14.68
CA ALA A 96 -6.70 -6.29 -14.15
C ALA A 96 -6.07 -7.42 -13.32
N GLU A 97 -6.84 -8.05 -12.43
CA GLU A 97 -6.34 -9.06 -11.50
C GLU A 97 -5.76 -10.30 -12.18
N TYR A 98 -6.20 -10.58 -13.42
CA TYR A 98 -5.77 -11.74 -14.21
C TYR A 98 -4.64 -11.43 -15.19
N ASP A 99 -4.13 -10.18 -15.22
CA ASP A 99 -3.03 -9.81 -16.11
C ASP A 99 -1.72 -10.49 -15.67
N ASP A 100 -0.90 -10.84 -16.67
CA ASP A 100 0.44 -11.40 -16.45
C ASP A 100 1.33 -10.40 -15.69
N ARG A 101 2.25 -10.96 -14.93
CA ARG A 101 3.25 -10.22 -14.17
C ARG A 101 4.57 -10.22 -14.91
N VAL A 102 5.13 -9.04 -15.20
CA VAL A 102 6.41 -8.89 -15.90
C VAL A 102 7.40 -8.20 -14.99
N LEU A 103 8.22 -8.97 -14.29
CA LEU A 103 9.29 -8.44 -13.43
C LEU A 103 10.60 -8.30 -14.21
N GLY A 104 11.49 -7.45 -13.72
CA GLY A 104 12.84 -7.37 -14.21
C GLY A 104 13.73 -8.51 -13.71
N PRO A 105 15.04 -8.50 -14.06
CA PRO A 105 15.98 -9.54 -13.67
C PRO A 105 16.17 -9.58 -12.15
N THR A 106 16.46 -10.77 -11.61
CA THR A 106 16.68 -10.97 -10.18
C THR A 106 17.89 -10.25 -9.61
N THR A 107 18.78 -9.79 -10.47
CA THR A 107 19.92 -8.94 -10.11
C THR A 107 19.53 -7.51 -9.76
N THR A 108 18.30 -7.09 -10.08
CA THR A 108 17.75 -5.77 -9.73
C THR A 108 16.91 -5.89 -8.47
N ALA A 109 17.44 -5.44 -7.32
CA ALA A 109 16.83 -5.59 -6.00
C ALA A 109 15.41 -5.02 -5.91
N ARG A 110 15.09 -4.00 -6.72
CA ARG A 110 13.76 -3.38 -6.83
C ARG A 110 12.61 -4.38 -6.96
N TRP A 111 12.85 -5.50 -7.65
CA TRP A 111 11.80 -6.48 -7.94
C TRP A 111 11.60 -7.52 -6.84
N SER A 112 12.48 -7.56 -5.83
CA SER A 112 12.39 -8.54 -4.74
C SER A 112 11.11 -8.39 -3.92
N TYR A 113 10.66 -7.16 -3.68
CA TYR A 113 9.39 -6.89 -2.99
C TYR A 113 8.19 -7.41 -3.79
N ALA A 114 8.12 -7.08 -5.08
CA ALA A 114 7.05 -7.57 -5.95
C ALA A 114 7.04 -9.10 -6.03
N ALA A 115 8.21 -9.72 -6.11
CA ALA A 115 8.35 -11.17 -6.11
C ALA A 115 7.89 -11.79 -4.77
N SER A 116 8.32 -11.23 -3.62
CA SER A 116 7.91 -11.72 -2.30
C SER A 116 6.39 -11.65 -2.11
N LYS A 117 5.76 -10.52 -2.47
CA LYS A 117 4.30 -10.38 -2.40
C LYS A 117 3.56 -11.32 -3.35
N ALA A 118 4.14 -11.62 -4.50
CA ALA A 118 3.57 -12.62 -5.40
C ALA A 118 3.64 -14.05 -4.81
N VAL A 119 4.72 -14.38 -4.09
CA VAL A 119 4.83 -15.65 -3.35
C VAL A 119 3.78 -15.70 -2.24
N ASP A 120 3.52 -14.59 -1.54
CA ASP A 120 2.46 -14.50 -0.52
C ASP A 120 1.07 -14.85 -1.11
N GLU A 121 0.74 -14.30 -2.30
CA GLU A 121 -0.50 -14.64 -2.99
C GLU A 121 -0.58 -16.12 -3.38
N PHE A 122 0.51 -16.69 -3.93
CA PHE A 122 0.55 -18.12 -4.26
C PHE A 122 0.36 -18.99 -3.02
N LEU A 123 0.99 -18.66 -1.90
CA LEU A 123 0.82 -19.37 -0.63
C LEU A 123 -0.64 -19.29 -0.16
N ALA A 124 -1.25 -18.11 -0.18
CA ALA A 124 -2.63 -17.93 0.22
C ALA A 124 -3.60 -18.77 -0.63
N PHE A 125 -3.47 -18.72 -1.95
CA PHE A 125 -4.26 -19.57 -2.85
C PHE A 125 -3.99 -21.06 -2.67
N ALA A 126 -2.75 -21.46 -2.35
CA ALA A 126 -2.44 -22.87 -2.06
C ALA A 126 -3.13 -23.34 -0.79
N TYR A 127 -3.11 -22.55 0.30
CA TYR A 127 -3.83 -22.85 1.53
C TYR A 127 -5.35 -22.92 1.29
N HIS A 128 -5.90 -22.01 0.50
CA HIS A 128 -7.31 -22.06 0.15
C HIS A 128 -7.67 -23.34 -0.60
N ARG A 129 -6.91 -23.71 -1.64
CA ARG A 129 -7.19 -24.90 -2.47
C ARG A 129 -6.99 -26.23 -1.74
N GLN A 130 -5.97 -26.33 -0.88
CA GLN A 130 -5.62 -27.58 -0.20
C GLN A 130 -6.40 -27.81 1.09
N PHE A 131 -6.71 -26.74 1.81
CA PHE A 131 -7.26 -26.81 3.16
C PHE A 131 -8.59 -26.08 3.31
N ASN A 132 -9.14 -25.51 2.26
CA ASN A 132 -10.35 -24.65 2.27
C ASN A 132 -10.23 -23.46 3.23
N LEU A 133 -9.02 -22.97 3.48
CA LEU A 133 -8.83 -21.76 4.29
C LEU A 133 -9.55 -20.58 3.62
N PRO A 134 -10.48 -19.90 4.30
CA PRO A 134 -11.16 -18.73 3.74
C PRO A 134 -10.20 -17.53 3.66
N ILE A 135 -9.67 -17.27 2.47
CA ILE A 135 -8.76 -16.13 2.22
C ILE A 135 -9.40 -15.12 1.28
N VAL A 136 -9.02 -13.87 1.41
CA VAL A 136 -9.27 -12.81 0.44
C VAL A 136 -7.98 -12.03 0.26
N ILE A 137 -7.57 -11.79 -0.98
CA ILE A 137 -6.37 -11.02 -1.29
C ILE A 137 -6.79 -9.65 -1.83
N PHE A 138 -6.11 -8.59 -1.44
CA PHE A 138 -6.34 -7.26 -2.01
C PHE A 138 -5.02 -6.59 -2.37
N ARG A 139 -4.94 -6.11 -3.63
CA ARG A 139 -3.79 -5.40 -4.19
C ARG A 139 -4.01 -3.91 -4.06
N LEU A 140 -3.27 -3.26 -3.16
CA LEU A 140 -3.37 -1.83 -2.95
C LEU A 140 -2.59 -1.05 -4.02
N PHE A 141 -3.24 -0.03 -4.57
CA PHE A 141 -2.65 0.96 -5.47
C PHE A 141 -2.48 2.28 -4.73
N ASN A 142 -1.24 2.75 -4.56
CA ASN A 142 -0.83 4.03 -3.95
C ASN A 142 -1.85 4.61 -2.95
N THR A 143 -2.12 3.86 -1.90
CA THR A 143 -3.00 4.32 -0.81
C THR A 143 -2.32 5.44 -0.04
N VAL A 144 -3.02 6.56 0.14
CA VAL A 144 -2.51 7.80 0.75
C VAL A 144 -3.48 8.32 1.79
N GLY A 145 -3.01 9.12 2.73
CA GLY A 145 -3.86 9.74 3.74
C GLY A 145 -3.10 10.20 4.98
N PRO A 146 -3.80 10.79 5.95
CA PRO A 146 -3.22 11.23 7.22
C PRO A 146 -2.45 10.10 7.92
N ARG A 147 -1.38 10.48 8.64
CA ARG A 147 -0.46 9.57 9.36
C ARG A 147 0.46 8.74 8.48
N GLN A 148 0.41 8.88 7.15
CA GLN A 148 1.43 8.32 6.27
C GLN A 148 2.72 9.13 6.41
N THR A 149 3.85 8.44 6.50
CA THR A 149 5.17 9.08 6.59
C THR A 149 5.87 9.12 5.24
N GLY A 150 6.57 10.23 4.94
CA GLY A 150 7.46 10.34 3.78
C GLY A 150 8.77 9.55 3.90
N LYS A 151 9.10 9.06 5.12
CA LYS A 151 10.38 8.42 5.46
C LYS A 151 10.77 7.23 4.58
N TYR A 152 9.79 6.49 4.06
CA TYR A 152 10.02 5.31 3.24
C TYR A 152 9.90 5.57 1.72
N GLY A 153 9.97 6.83 1.30
CA GLY A 153 9.93 7.21 -0.11
C GLY A 153 8.52 7.47 -0.66
N MET A 154 7.52 7.62 0.20
CA MET A 154 6.15 7.95 -0.21
C MET A 154 6.07 9.38 -0.72
N VAL A 155 5.64 9.55 -1.97
CA VAL A 155 5.76 10.82 -2.71
C VAL A 155 4.85 11.92 -2.14
N LEU A 156 3.55 11.61 -1.86
CA LEU A 156 2.59 12.62 -1.41
C LEU A 156 3.00 13.29 -0.09
N PRO A 157 3.26 12.56 1.02
CA PRO A 157 3.67 13.21 2.26
C PRO A 157 4.99 13.98 2.12
N ARG A 158 5.94 13.53 1.29
CA ARG A 158 7.17 14.27 1.00
C ARG A 158 6.91 15.63 0.34
N PHE A 159 6.00 15.69 -0.62
CA PHE A 159 5.64 16.95 -1.27
C PHE A 159 4.96 17.90 -0.31
N VAL A 160 4.01 17.39 0.49
CA VAL A 160 3.34 18.18 1.53
C VAL A 160 4.36 18.71 2.54
N GLU A 161 5.22 17.87 3.10
CA GLU A 161 6.28 18.29 4.05
C GLU A 161 7.23 19.34 3.44
N SER A 162 7.61 19.18 2.17
CA SER A 162 8.50 20.14 1.49
C SER A 162 7.86 21.52 1.37
N ILE A 163 6.61 21.58 0.91
CA ILE A 163 5.89 22.86 0.70
C ILE A 163 5.62 23.54 2.04
N ILE A 164 5.19 22.81 3.07
CA ILE A 164 5.01 23.33 4.43
C ILE A 164 6.32 23.91 4.98
N ALA A 165 7.45 23.27 4.66
CA ALA A 165 8.78 23.76 5.07
C ALA A 165 9.30 24.92 4.20
N GLY A 166 8.51 25.48 3.26
CA GLY A 166 8.93 26.55 2.37
C GLY A 166 9.96 26.15 1.33
N LYS A 167 9.94 24.88 0.88
CA LYS A 167 10.89 24.30 -0.07
C LYS A 167 10.20 23.75 -1.30
N SER A 168 10.90 23.79 -2.44
CA SER A 168 10.45 23.13 -3.66
C SER A 168 10.33 21.62 -3.48
N PRO A 169 9.23 20.99 -3.92
CA PRO A 169 9.09 19.56 -3.91
C PRO A 169 10.05 18.91 -4.94
N GLN A 170 10.79 17.89 -4.52
CA GLN A 170 11.71 17.16 -5.39
C GLN A 170 10.99 16.05 -6.16
N VAL A 171 10.95 16.18 -7.47
CA VAL A 171 10.39 15.23 -8.43
C VAL A 171 11.52 14.40 -9.03
N PHE A 172 11.52 13.10 -8.81
CA PHE A 172 12.54 12.20 -9.33
C PHE A 172 12.25 11.83 -10.78
N GLY A 173 13.25 11.89 -11.65
CA GLY A 173 13.13 11.77 -13.10
C GLY A 173 12.55 13.05 -13.72
N ASP A 174 11.84 12.89 -14.83
CA ASP A 174 11.19 14.00 -15.56
C ASP A 174 9.77 14.31 -15.04
N GLY A 175 9.25 13.50 -14.10
CA GLY A 175 7.94 13.66 -13.51
C GLY A 175 6.76 13.25 -14.40
N THR A 176 7.02 12.64 -15.57
CA THR A 176 5.97 12.17 -16.50
C THR A 176 5.35 10.84 -16.08
N GLN A 177 6.01 10.08 -15.21
CA GLN A 177 5.45 8.84 -14.67
C GLN A 177 4.14 9.11 -13.92
N THR A 178 3.15 8.25 -14.15
CA THR A 178 1.81 8.46 -13.62
C THR A 178 1.46 7.48 -12.51
N ARG A 179 0.60 7.92 -11.60
CA ARG A 179 0.06 7.13 -10.48
C ARG A 179 -1.42 7.45 -10.28
N CYS A 180 -2.11 6.51 -9.65
CA CYS A 180 -3.47 6.70 -9.17
C CYS A 180 -3.46 6.66 -7.65
N PHE A 181 -3.86 7.74 -7.00
CA PHE A 181 -3.84 7.85 -5.54
C PHE A 181 -5.23 7.60 -4.97
N CYS A 182 -5.34 6.66 -4.04
CA CYS A 182 -6.58 6.29 -3.37
C CYS A 182 -6.51 6.73 -1.90
N ASP A 183 -7.55 7.40 -1.43
CA ASP A 183 -7.62 7.75 0.00
C ASP A 183 -7.70 6.49 0.86
N VAL A 184 -6.99 6.49 1.98
CA VAL A 184 -6.95 5.36 2.92
C VAL A 184 -8.33 5.01 3.47
N ARG A 185 -9.27 5.98 3.58
CA ARG A 185 -10.65 5.75 4.04
C ARG A 185 -11.43 4.92 3.03
N ASP A 186 -11.28 5.23 1.73
CA ASP A 186 -11.89 4.42 0.66
C ASP A 186 -11.29 3.02 0.63
N ALA A 187 -9.96 2.89 0.75
CA ALA A 187 -9.29 1.60 0.79
C ALA A 187 -9.74 0.74 1.99
N VAL A 188 -9.83 1.33 3.19
CA VAL A 188 -10.30 0.64 4.40
C VAL A 188 -11.76 0.20 4.26
N ASN A 189 -12.61 1.05 3.68
CA ASN A 189 -14.00 0.70 3.40
C ASN A 189 -14.09 -0.53 2.46
N ALA A 190 -13.31 -0.55 1.36
CA ALA A 190 -13.23 -1.71 0.47
C ALA A 190 -12.84 -2.99 1.21
N ILE A 191 -11.79 -2.91 2.05
CA ILE A 191 -11.26 -4.06 2.81
C ILE A 191 -12.32 -4.61 3.78
N ILE A 192 -13.05 -3.72 4.48
CA ILE A 192 -14.13 -4.13 5.40
C ILE A 192 -15.27 -4.78 4.63
N CYS A 193 -15.73 -4.18 3.52
CA CYS A 193 -16.78 -4.76 2.69
C CYS A 193 -16.39 -6.14 2.13
N LEU A 194 -15.13 -6.31 1.71
CA LEU A 194 -14.62 -7.63 1.28
C LEU A 194 -14.56 -8.64 2.42
N ALA A 195 -14.25 -8.18 3.65
CA ALA A 195 -14.27 -9.06 4.83
C ALA A 195 -15.66 -9.61 5.13
N ASP A 196 -16.69 -8.80 4.90
CA ASP A 196 -18.09 -9.16 5.14
C ASP A 196 -18.76 -9.90 3.96
N THR A 197 -18.04 -10.08 2.83
CA THR A 197 -18.57 -10.70 1.61
C THR A 197 -18.02 -12.12 1.42
N ASP A 198 -18.86 -13.13 1.57
CA ASP A 198 -18.43 -14.53 1.39
C ASP A 198 -18.07 -14.86 -0.06
N ALA A 199 -18.70 -14.21 -1.02
CA ALA A 199 -18.38 -14.37 -2.44
C ALA A 199 -16.98 -13.84 -2.83
N ALA A 200 -16.29 -13.11 -1.91
CA ALA A 200 -14.90 -12.68 -2.09
C ALA A 200 -13.89 -13.77 -1.69
N ILE A 201 -14.33 -14.82 -1.00
CA ILE A 201 -13.43 -15.87 -0.50
C ILE A 201 -12.81 -16.64 -1.66
N GLY A 202 -11.49 -16.85 -1.56
CA GLY A 202 -10.70 -17.57 -2.58
C GLY A 202 -10.31 -16.71 -3.77
N ASP A 203 -10.42 -15.38 -3.67
CA ASP A 203 -10.18 -14.49 -4.80
C ASP A 203 -9.31 -13.28 -4.44
N VAL A 204 -8.90 -12.50 -5.47
CA VAL A 204 -8.04 -11.32 -5.36
C VAL A 204 -8.71 -10.10 -5.99
N PHE A 205 -8.54 -8.92 -5.41
CA PHE A 205 -9.18 -7.68 -5.82
C PHE A 205 -8.19 -6.51 -5.87
N ASN A 206 -8.24 -5.72 -6.92
CA ASN A 206 -7.57 -4.43 -6.99
C ASN A 206 -8.35 -3.39 -6.17
N ILE A 207 -7.64 -2.66 -5.30
CA ILE A 207 -8.18 -1.52 -4.55
C ILE A 207 -7.36 -0.28 -4.89
N GLY A 208 -8.00 0.71 -5.50
CA GLY A 208 -7.34 1.94 -5.92
C GLY A 208 -8.27 2.91 -6.60
N SER A 209 -7.82 4.14 -6.80
CA SER A 209 -8.47 5.10 -7.68
C SER A 209 -8.09 4.83 -9.13
N GLU A 210 -9.02 5.04 -10.07
CA GLU A 210 -8.76 4.97 -11.50
C GLU A 210 -8.28 6.32 -12.08
N ASN A 211 -8.27 7.39 -11.27
CA ASN A 211 -7.85 8.73 -11.67
C ASN A 211 -6.32 8.82 -11.71
N GLU A 212 -5.79 8.94 -12.92
CA GLU A 212 -4.36 9.00 -13.19
C GLU A 212 -3.84 10.44 -13.12
N ILE A 213 -2.73 10.65 -12.44
CA ILE A 213 -2.04 11.93 -12.35
C ILE A 213 -0.53 11.72 -12.49
N SER A 214 0.18 12.60 -13.23
CA SER A 214 1.65 12.56 -13.27
C SER A 214 2.25 13.07 -11.96
N ILE A 215 3.48 12.63 -11.65
CA ILE A 215 4.16 13.07 -10.43
C ILE A 215 4.44 14.57 -10.46
N LEU A 216 4.72 15.14 -11.63
CA LEU A 216 4.88 16.58 -11.80
C LEU A 216 3.56 17.33 -11.54
N GLN A 217 2.44 16.82 -12.08
CA GLN A 217 1.11 17.40 -11.81
C GLN A 217 0.74 17.28 -10.33
N LEU A 218 1.05 16.14 -9.67
CA LEU A 218 0.85 15.98 -8.24
C LEU A 218 1.58 17.05 -7.42
N ALA A 219 2.84 17.33 -7.75
CA ALA A 219 3.62 18.34 -7.03
C ALA A 219 2.98 19.74 -7.14
N ARG A 220 2.45 20.08 -8.31
CA ARG A 220 1.73 21.35 -8.54
C ARG A 220 0.39 21.38 -7.81
N LEU A 221 -0.37 20.26 -7.87
CA LEU A 221 -1.65 20.14 -7.17
C LEU A 221 -1.47 20.29 -5.65
N VAL A 222 -0.43 19.69 -5.06
CA VAL A 222 -0.15 19.87 -3.62
C VAL A 222 0.11 21.34 -3.32
N ASN A 223 0.88 22.05 -4.14
CA ASN A 223 1.12 23.48 -3.94
C ASN A 223 -0.17 24.31 -4.07
N GLU A 224 -1.02 23.99 -5.03
CA GLU A 224 -2.31 24.64 -5.24
C GLU A 224 -3.25 24.45 -4.04
N VAL A 225 -3.39 23.22 -3.55
CA VAL A 225 -4.28 22.88 -2.42
C VAL A 225 -3.80 23.51 -1.11
N LEU A 226 -2.49 23.58 -0.89
CA LEU A 226 -1.96 24.20 0.33
C LEU A 226 -2.04 25.74 0.28
N GLY A 227 -2.07 26.32 -0.92
CA GLY A 227 -2.03 27.78 -1.09
C GLY A 227 -0.69 28.40 -0.70
N GLY A 228 -0.63 29.72 -0.68
CA GLY A 228 0.58 30.46 -0.33
C GLY A 228 1.58 30.62 -1.49
N PRO A 229 2.89 30.78 -1.21
CA PRO A 229 3.90 30.95 -2.25
C PRO A 229 3.99 29.73 -3.16
N VAL A 230 4.14 29.96 -4.47
CA VAL A 230 4.31 28.90 -5.45
C VAL A 230 5.76 28.41 -5.41
N TYR A 231 5.94 27.12 -5.13
CA TYR A 231 7.24 26.44 -5.17
C TYR A 231 7.30 25.56 -6.42
N GLU A 232 8.05 25.99 -7.43
CA GLU A 232 8.24 25.19 -8.64
C GLU A 232 8.95 23.86 -8.31
N PRO A 233 8.45 22.72 -8.83
CA PRO A 233 9.07 21.43 -8.59
C PRO A 233 10.51 21.35 -9.13
N GLU A 234 11.43 20.83 -8.32
CA GLU A 234 12.80 20.56 -8.68
C GLU A 234 12.92 19.16 -9.28
N LEU A 235 13.35 19.06 -10.55
CA LEU A 235 13.58 17.77 -11.20
C LEU A 235 14.95 17.22 -10.80
N VAL A 236 14.95 16.03 -10.17
CA VAL A 236 16.17 15.33 -9.74
C VAL A 236 16.35 14.08 -10.59
N PRO A 237 17.44 13.98 -11.37
CA PRO A 237 17.71 12.78 -12.16
C PRO A 237 17.73 11.50 -11.33
N TYR A 238 17.28 10.37 -11.90
CA TYR A 238 17.20 9.09 -11.19
C TYR A 238 18.54 8.59 -10.65
N ASP A 239 19.62 8.84 -11.38
CA ASP A 239 21.00 8.49 -10.99
C ASP A 239 21.51 9.24 -9.76
N LYS A 240 20.89 10.39 -9.43
CA LYS A 240 21.15 11.14 -8.19
C LYS A 240 20.17 10.77 -7.06
N ALA A 241 18.99 10.29 -7.42
CA ALA A 241 17.92 9.99 -6.45
C ALA A 241 18.01 8.55 -5.92
N TYR A 242 18.53 7.63 -6.70
CA TYR A 242 18.59 6.19 -6.40
C TYR A 242 19.93 5.60 -6.79
N GLU A 243 20.26 4.44 -6.22
CA GLU A 243 21.43 3.67 -6.60
C GLU A 243 21.35 3.16 -8.04
N SER A 244 22.50 2.83 -8.62
CA SER A 244 22.62 2.28 -9.97
C SER A 244 21.73 1.05 -10.17
N GLY A 245 20.95 1.02 -11.24
CA GLY A 245 20.05 -0.08 -11.57
C GLY A 245 18.62 0.05 -11.03
N PHE A 246 18.24 1.22 -10.49
CA PHE A 246 16.86 1.49 -10.19
C PHE A 246 15.99 1.56 -11.45
N GLU A 247 14.88 0.82 -11.46
CA GLU A 247 13.88 0.85 -12.51
C GLU A 247 12.54 1.31 -11.95
N ASP A 248 11.84 2.20 -12.61
CA ASP A 248 10.49 2.63 -12.21
C ASP A 248 9.41 2.05 -13.15
N MET A 249 8.21 1.95 -12.64
CA MET A 249 7.00 1.63 -13.42
C MET A 249 6.43 2.95 -13.96
N LEU A 250 6.36 3.09 -15.29
CA LEU A 250 5.89 4.32 -15.92
C LEU A 250 4.40 4.59 -15.63
N LYS A 251 3.57 3.54 -15.65
CA LYS A 251 2.13 3.61 -15.36
C LYS A 251 1.72 2.61 -14.31
N ARG A 252 0.77 3.01 -13.45
CA ARG A 252 0.20 2.15 -12.41
C ARG A 252 -1.25 2.52 -12.15
N GLN A 253 -2.12 2.08 -13.05
CA GLN A 253 -3.56 2.32 -12.99
C GLN A 253 -4.29 1.00 -12.74
N PRO A 254 -5.18 0.89 -11.73
CA PRO A 254 -6.00 -0.29 -11.52
C PRO A 254 -7.19 -0.35 -12.48
N ASP A 255 -7.57 -1.54 -12.90
CA ASP A 255 -8.94 -1.85 -13.24
C ASP A 255 -9.66 -2.29 -11.95
N THR A 256 -10.68 -1.54 -11.53
CA THR A 256 -11.46 -1.82 -10.32
C THR A 256 -12.83 -2.43 -10.64
N SER A 257 -13.07 -2.84 -11.88
CA SER A 257 -14.36 -3.39 -12.33
C SER A 257 -14.78 -4.61 -11.51
N LYS A 258 -13.84 -5.47 -11.13
CA LYS A 258 -14.10 -6.69 -10.37
C LYS A 258 -14.69 -6.39 -8.99
N ILE A 259 -14.05 -5.53 -8.21
CA ILE A 259 -14.54 -5.16 -6.87
C ILE A 259 -15.83 -4.35 -6.97
N ARG A 260 -15.95 -3.47 -7.97
CA ARG A 260 -17.18 -2.70 -8.24
C ARG A 260 -18.36 -3.61 -8.54
N ASN A 261 -18.17 -4.64 -9.37
CA ASN A 261 -19.23 -5.59 -9.71
C ASN A 261 -19.63 -6.47 -8.52
N LEU A 262 -18.68 -6.79 -7.61
CA LEU A 262 -18.96 -7.67 -6.48
C LEU A 262 -19.66 -6.94 -5.32
N ILE A 263 -19.18 -5.77 -4.94
CA ILE A 263 -19.63 -5.06 -3.73
C ILE A 263 -20.09 -3.61 -3.98
N GLY A 264 -20.16 -3.16 -5.25
CA GLY A 264 -20.54 -1.79 -5.60
C GLY A 264 -19.52 -0.70 -5.21
N TRP A 265 -18.29 -1.09 -4.80
CA TRP A 265 -17.28 -0.15 -4.34
C TRP A 265 -16.59 0.60 -5.48
N ALA A 266 -16.35 1.88 -5.26
CA ALA A 266 -15.46 2.72 -6.06
C ALA A 266 -14.78 3.74 -5.13
N SER A 267 -13.56 4.18 -5.50
CA SER A 267 -12.91 5.30 -4.81
C SER A 267 -13.73 6.58 -5.03
N ALA A 268 -14.08 7.27 -3.95
CA ALA A 268 -15.00 8.41 -3.96
C ALA A 268 -14.36 9.72 -3.48
N LEU A 269 -13.33 9.65 -2.62
CA LEU A 269 -12.73 10.85 -2.03
C LEU A 269 -11.78 11.53 -3.02
N PRO A 270 -11.96 12.85 -3.27
CA PRO A 270 -11.08 13.62 -4.14
C PRO A 270 -9.64 13.67 -3.58
N LEU A 271 -8.64 13.67 -4.46
CA LEU A 271 -7.23 13.74 -4.07
C LEU A 271 -6.91 15.05 -3.34
N GLU A 272 -7.55 16.14 -3.71
CA GLU A 272 -7.43 17.46 -3.08
C GLU A 272 -7.82 17.41 -1.60
N SER A 273 -8.92 16.74 -1.27
CA SER A 273 -9.35 16.55 0.12
C SER A 273 -8.33 15.71 0.90
N THR A 274 -7.79 14.67 0.28
CA THR A 274 -6.74 13.83 0.89
C THR A 274 -5.46 14.64 1.15
N ILE A 275 -5.04 15.49 0.21
CA ILE A 275 -3.88 16.40 0.35
C ILE A 275 -4.11 17.34 1.54
N SER A 276 -5.27 17.99 1.61
CA SER A 276 -5.63 18.90 2.72
C SER A 276 -5.58 18.18 4.07
N ASP A 277 -6.13 16.96 4.17
CA ASP A 277 -6.14 16.18 5.42
C ASP A 277 -4.72 15.70 5.82
N VAL A 278 -3.86 15.40 4.84
CA VAL A 278 -2.44 15.10 5.10
C VAL A 278 -1.73 16.33 5.64
N ALA A 279 -1.97 17.52 5.04
CA ALA A 279 -1.39 18.78 5.51
C ALA A 279 -1.83 19.11 6.94
N LYS A 280 -3.12 18.98 7.26
CA LYS A 280 -3.64 19.15 8.63
C LYS A 280 -2.97 18.22 9.63
N HIS A 281 -2.67 16.99 9.22
CA HIS A 281 -1.96 16.04 10.09
C HIS A 281 -0.52 16.51 10.39
N PHE A 282 0.13 17.23 9.48
CA PHE A 282 1.43 17.88 9.72
C PHE A 282 1.32 19.24 10.44
N GLY A 283 0.13 19.59 10.93
CA GLY A 283 -0.11 20.85 11.65
C GLY A 283 -0.25 22.08 10.76
N TYR A 284 -0.52 21.88 9.47
CA TYR A 284 -0.76 22.96 8.51
C TYR A 284 -2.26 23.07 8.23
N ASP A 285 -2.86 24.13 8.69
CA ASP A 285 -4.21 24.53 8.24
C ASP A 285 -4.05 25.30 6.92
N ALA A 286 -4.47 24.68 5.81
CA ALA A 286 -4.55 25.37 4.53
C ALA A 286 -5.33 26.66 4.72
N LEU A 287 -4.80 27.79 4.23
CA LEU A 287 -5.34 29.12 4.40
C LEU A 287 -6.86 29.12 4.14
N GLY A 288 -7.59 29.39 5.19
CA GLY A 288 -9.00 29.50 5.46
C GLY A 288 -10.00 29.42 4.30
N ASP A 289 -11.04 28.64 4.57
CA ASP A 289 -12.38 28.91 4.00
C ASP A 289 -12.88 30.30 4.42
#